data_0488b551483fb19cc59295a538a399c3
#
_entry.id   0488b551483fb19cc59295a538a399c3
#
_cell.length_a   1.000
_cell.length_b   1.000
_cell.length_c   1.000
_cell.angle_alpha   90.00
_cell.angle_beta   90.00
_cell.angle_gamma   90.00
#
_symmetry.space_group_name_H-M   'P 1'
#
loop_
_entity.id
_entity.type
_entity.pdbx_description
1 polymer ?
#
loop_
_entity_poly.entity_id
_entity_poly.type
_entity_poly.pdbx_seq_one_letter_code
_entity_poly.pdbx_strand_id
1 'polypeptide(L)'
;MTARRLAPALLVVLALACRGPRPERPEGSCAHVQAVRQLHGESLCEDVWTCSRPPLGRFDRLGLRRVALCDGATGPVVLYLPGMHMNAELPLVEPRHDLRLSLAEGGVRAWGLDYRTHAVPPDAAPAELRALDGWTVDRFADDVAWAAAFVRGADPGPLFVAGFSQGAVFAYRLASRRDAGLAGLLILDGAPSPGPTVASGGPAIDVGGSRLPFAERRRLLDQVVADANAPSPLPGFPTAGAALAHILSTAPLFGREGGLAAGARISEISVLAALLRSYDRWWPSAAVGGPPPRPPKTPLPVLAFASTNMGPEWVDRVRAGARAYGGADAEVRELAGYGHLDVLVARRATQDVFQPVLAWLGRQGGR
;
A
#
# COMPACT_ATOMS: atom_id res chain seq x y z
N MET A 1 58.76 -0.25 63.01
CA MET A 1 58.57 0.12 61.54
C MET A 1 57.29 -0.54 61.03
N THR A 2 56.23 0.18 61.08
CA THR A 2 54.87 -0.30 60.71
C THR A 2 54.45 0.27 59.35
N ALA A 3 54.40 -0.61 58.37
CA ALA A 3 53.95 -0.26 57.00
C ALA A 3 52.45 -0.16 56.96
N ARG A 4 51.91 1.04 56.70
CA ARG A 4 50.50 1.27 56.40
C ARG A 4 50.22 0.91 54.91
N ARG A 5 49.34 -0.05 54.71
CA ARG A 5 48.80 -0.37 53.40
C ARG A 5 47.64 0.61 53.08
N LEU A 6 47.80 1.35 52.02
CA LEU A 6 46.72 2.18 51.39
C LEU A 6 45.86 1.28 50.51
N ALA A 7 44.56 1.26 50.77
CA ALA A 7 43.58 0.59 49.93
C ALA A 7 43.16 1.57 48.81
N PRO A 8 42.98 1.11 47.55
CA PRO A 8 42.47 1.95 46.47
C PRO A 8 40.95 2.13 46.58
N ALA A 9 40.50 3.37 46.57
CA ALA A 9 39.10 3.73 46.49
C ALA A 9 38.59 3.44 45.07
N LEU A 10 37.60 2.55 44.96
CA LEU A 10 36.91 2.21 43.72
C LEU A 10 35.90 3.32 43.42
N LEU A 11 36.18 4.17 42.41
CA LEU A 11 35.25 5.19 41.90
C LEU A 11 34.20 4.50 41.02
N VAL A 12 32.99 4.28 41.54
CA VAL A 12 31.83 3.84 40.73
C VAL A 12 31.26 5.05 40.04
N VAL A 13 31.56 5.22 38.73
CA VAL A 13 30.91 6.20 37.87
C VAL A 13 29.53 5.65 37.48
N LEU A 14 28.49 6.11 38.15
CA LEU A 14 27.10 5.92 37.70
C LEU A 14 26.89 6.69 36.39
N ALA A 15 26.95 6.00 35.26
CA ALA A 15 26.48 6.52 34.01
C ALA A 15 24.92 6.65 34.07
N LEU A 16 24.45 7.84 34.41
CA LEU A 16 23.04 8.22 34.16
C LEU A 16 22.84 8.24 32.64
N ALA A 17 22.37 7.12 32.08
CA ALA A 17 21.86 7.08 30.74
C ALA A 17 20.64 7.96 30.70
N CYS A 18 20.74 9.13 30.06
CA CYS A 18 19.61 9.95 29.67
C CYS A 18 18.72 9.10 28.75
N ARG A 19 17.72 8.41 29.32
CA ARG A 19 16.62 7.86 28.57
C ARG A 19 15.82 9.05 28.08
N GLY A 20 16.00 9.41 26.80
CA GLY A 20 15.08 10.31 26.12
C GLY A 20 13.63 9.83 26.31
N PRO A 21 12.64 10.74 26.25
CA PRO A 21 11.25 10.35 26.41
C PRO A 21 10.94 9.22 25.42
N ARG A 22 10.47 8.09 25.95
CA ARG A 22 9.92 7.03 25.11
C ARG A 22 8.82 7.64 24.29
N PRO A 23 8.80 7.46 22.96
CA PRO A 23 7.67 7.90 22.16
C PRO A 23 6.41 7.28 22.78
N GLU A 24 5.45 8.13 23.12
CA GLU A 24 4.14 7.70 23.62
C GLU A 24 3.56 6.69 22.62
N ARG A 25 3.10 5.55 23.13
CA ARG A 25 2.40 4.58 22.28
C ARG A 25 1.19 5.28 21.69
N PRO A 26 1.04 5.29 20.37
CA PRO A 26 -0.09 5.97 19.73
C PRO A 26 -1.41 5.42 20.28
N GLU A 27 -2.39 6.28 20.51
CA GLU A 27 -3.72 5.91 21.00
C GLU A 27 -4.36 4.85 20.08
N GLY A 28 -4.75 3.74 20.67
CA GLY A 28 -5.35 2.59 20.01
C GLY A 28 -4.74 1.29 20.51
N SER A 29 -5.56 0.26 20.64
CA SER A 29 -5.12 -1.08 21.03
C SER A 29 -4.95 -1.94 19.78
N CYS A 30 -3.81 -2.61 19.65
CA CYS A 30 -3.58 -3.64 18.62
C CYS A 30 -3.58 -5.03 19.26
N ALA A 31 -4.31 -5.94 18.62
CA ALA A 31 -4.20 -7.36 18.90
C ALA A 31 -3.42 -8.03 17.76
N HIS A 32 -2.44 -8.86 18.11
CA HIS A 32 -1.83 -9.78 17.17
C HIS A 32 -2.82 -10.91 16.91
N VAL A 33 -3.36 -10.98 15.71
CA VAL A 33 -4.51 -11.83 15.40
C VAL A 33 -4.11 -13.16 14.84
N GLN A 34 -2.96 -13.22 14.20
CA GLN A 34 -2.47 -14.44 13.60
C GLN A 34 -0.99 -14.62 13.91
N ALA A 35 -0.68 -15.71 14.61
CA ALA A 35 0.69 -16.18 14.70
C ALA A 35 1.15 -16.61 13.30
N VAL A 36 2.38 -16.31 13.02
CA VAL A 36 3.17 -16.57 11.82
C VAL A 36 2.57 -17.60 10.87
N ARG A 37 2.06 -17.16 9.72
CA ARG A 37 1.74 -18.03 8.60
C ARG A 37 2.96 -18.14 7.70
N GLN A 38 3.47 -19.35 7.52
CA GLN A 38 4.52 -19.61 6.54
C GLN A 38 3.96 -19.50 5.12
N LEU A 39 4.69 -18.80 4.27
CA LEU A 39 4.35 -18.53 2.88
C LEU A 39 5.47 -19.01 1.97
N HIS A 40 5.15 -19.27 0.71
CA HIS A 40 6.08 -19.48 -0.38
C HIS A 40 7.29 -20.37 0.00
N GLY A 41 7.08 -21.68 0.09
CA GLY A 41 8.15 -22.65 0.43
C GLY A 41 8.69 -22.53 1.85
N GLU A 42 7.88 -21.98 2.77
CA GLU A 42 8.20 -21.82 4.20
C GLU A 42 9.32 -20.81 4.52
N SER A 43 9.84 -20.09 3.52
CA SER A 43 10.90 -19.09 3.72
C SER A 43 10.37 -17.73 4.18
N LEU A 44 9.13 -17.39 3.83
CA LEU A 44 8.48 -16.15 4.20
C LEU A 44 7.44 -16.37 5.30
N CYS A 45 7.38 -15.43 6.22
CA CYS A 45 6.44 -15.42 7.33
C CYS A 45 5.55 -14.18 7.28
N GLU A 46 4.24 -14.38 7.49
CA GLU A 46 3.26 -13.29 7.60
C GLU A 46 2.77 -13.19 9.06
N ASP A 47 2.82 -11.98 9.60
CA ASP A 47 2.21 -11.60 10.88
C ASP A 47 1.08 -10.62 10.62
N VAL A 48 -0.04 -10.74 11.35
CA VAL A 48 -1.22 -9.89 11.18
C VAL A 48 -1.67 -9.28 12.50
N TRP A 49 -1.91 -7.98 12.50
CA TRP A 49 -2.48 -7.23 13.62
C TRP A 49 -3.79 -6.57 13.21
N THR A 50 -4.75 -6.56 14.12
CA THR A 50 -5.94 -5.71 14.03
C THR A 50 -5.89 -4.66 15.11
N CYS A 51 -6.07 -3.39 14.72
CA CYS A 51 -5.91 -2.25 15.59
C CYS A 51 -7.18 -1.39 15.62
N SER A 52 -7.71 -1.13 16.81
CA SER A 52 -8.84 -0.20 16.98
C SER A 52 -8.34 1.24 16.91
N ARG A 53 -9.11 2.11 16.26
CA ARG A 53 -8.79 3.51 16.06
C ARG A 53 -9.93 4.44 16.52
N PRO A 54 -9.63 5.65 17.04
CA PRO A 54 -10.67 6.63 17.31
C PRO A 54 -11.52 6.93 16.04
N PRO A 55 -12.82 7.19 16.20
CA PRO A 55 -13.58 7.31 17.45
C PRO A 55 -14.07 6.00 18.08
N LEU A 56 -13.53 4.85 17.70
CA LEU A 56 -13.83 3.52 18.25
C LEU A 56 -15.24 3.00 17.89
N GLY A 57 -15.77 3.44 16.75
CA GLY A 57 -16.98 2.88 16.17
C GLY A 57 -16.78 1.44 15.66
N ARG A 58 -17.88 0.82 15.25
CA ARG A 58 -17.90 -0.59 14.83
C ARG A 58 -16.85 -0.93 13.76
N PHE A 59 -16.60 -0.02 12.81
CA PHE A 59 -15.69 -0.24 11.68
C PHE A 59 -14.36 0.52 11.83
N ASP A 60 -14.14 1.22 12.94
CA ASP A 60 -12.92 1.98 13.18
C ASP A 60 -11.73 1.06 13.54
N ARG A 61 -11.34 0.22 12.58
CA ARG A 61 -10.26 -0.76 12.71
C ARG A 61 -9.33 -0.68 11.52
N LEU A 62 -8.05 -0.89 11.77
CA LEU A 62 -7.02 -1.06 10.75
C LEU A 62 -6.44 -2.46 10.86
N GLY A 63 -6.02 -3.01 9.72
CA GLY A 63 -5.15 -4.18 9.69
C GLY A 63 -3.71 -3.76 9.39
N LEU A 64 -2.75 -4.41 10.00
CA LEU A 64 -1.35 -4.33 9.64
C LEU A 64 -0.84 -5.74 9.37
N ARG A 65 -0.18 -5.93 8.24
CA ARG A 65 0.38 -7.21 7.81
C ARG A 65 1.86 -7.05 7.55
N ARG A 66 2.67 -7.86 8.20
CA ARG A 66 4.12 -7.89 8.03
C ARG A 66 4.50 -9.15 7.28
N VAL A 67 5.28 -9.01 6.23
CA VAL A 67 5.91 -10.14 5.52
C VAL A 67 7.42 -9.94 5.58
N ALA A 68 8.13 -10.98 6.00
CA ALA A 68 9.59 -11.00 6.09
C ALA A 68 10.11 -12.43 5.99
N LEU A 69 11.44 -12.59 5.88
CA LEU A 69 12.08 -13.89 6.04
C LEU A 69 11.79 -14.46 7.46
N CYS A 70 11.48 -15.74 7.55
CA CYS A 70 11.13 -16.40 8.81
C CYS A 70 12.30 -16.47 9.81
N ASP A 71 13.51 -16.56 9.29
CA ASP A 71 14.75 -16.61 10.07
C ASP A 71 15.25 -15.23 10.52
N GLY A 72 14.49 -14.19 10.24
CA GLY A 72 14.76 -12.80 10.59
C GLY A 72 15.38 -12.01 9.46
N ALA A 73 14.79 -10.86 9.14
CA ALA A 73 15.27 -9.90 8.17
C ALA A 73 15.87 -8.68 8.88
N THR A 74 17.03 -8.22 8.41
CA THR A 74 17.73 -7.03 8.93
C THR A 74 17.70 -5.85 7.96
N GLY A 75 17.12 -6.03 6.78
CA GLY A 75 17.01 -5.02 5.72
C GLY A 75 16.12 -3.82 6.11
N PRO A 76 15.93 -2.88 5.19
CA PRO A 76 15.06 -1.73 5.41
C PRO A 76 13.62 -2.15 5.67
N VAL A 77 12.83 -1.22 6.21
CA VAL A 77 11.40 -1.40 6.45
C VAL A 77 10.63 -0.65 5.38
N VAL A 78 9.66 -1.30 4.76
CA VAL A 78 8.75 -0.68 3.78
C VAL A 78 7.32 -0.83 4.27
N LEU A 79 6.59 0.28 4.40
CA LEU A 79 5.16 0.30 4.63
C LEU A 79 4.43 0.54 3.30
N TYR A 80 3.73 -0.47 2.81
CA TYR A 80 2.91 -0.39 1.60
C TYR A 80 1.51 0.13 1.92
N LEU A 81 1.11 1.17 1.19
CA LEU A 81 -0.20 1.82 1.22
C LEU A 81 -0.95 1.47 -0.07
N PRO A 82 -1.99 0.63 0.00
CA PRO A 82 -2.76 0.22 -1.16
C PRO A 82 -3.54 1.36 -1.82
N GLY A 83 -4.03 1.13 -3.03
CA GLY A 83 -4.95 2.02 -3.73
C GLY A 83 -6.36 2.02 -3.14
N MET A 84 -7.23 2.84 -3.72
CA MET A 84 -8.65 2.89 -3.37
C MET A 84 -9.31 1.51 -3.53
N HIS A 85 -10.13 1.11 -2.58
CA HIS A 85 -10.75 -0.22 -2.46
C HIS A 85 -9.77 -1.38 -2.23
N MET A 86 -8.48 -1.16 -2.26
CA MET A 86 -7.49 -2.20 -1.99
C MET A 86 -7.19 -2.32 -0.50
N ASN A 87 -6.71 -3.49 -0.13
CA ASN A 87 -6.20 -3.82 1.20
C ASN A 87 -4.82 -4.48 1.09
N ALA A 88 -4.26 -4.89 2.20
CA ALA A 88 -2.98 -5.55 2.24
C ALA A 88 -3.08 -7.09 2.35
N GLU A 89 -4.22 -7.69 2.04
CA GLU A 89 -4.28 -9.14 1.85
C GLU A 89 -3.36 -9.59 0.71
N LEU A 90 -2.98 -10.86 0.76
CA LEU A 90 -2.19 -11.51 -0.29
C LEU A 90 -3.12 -12.38 -1.15
N PRO A 91 -3.80 -11.81 -2.17
CA PRO A 91 -4.70 -12.58 -3.02
C PRO A 91 -3.97 -13.64 -3.85
N LEU A 92 -2.70 -13.41 -4.09
CA LEU A 92 -1.78 -14.30 -4.77
C LEU A 92 -0.53 -14.46 -3.89
N VAL A 93 -0.29 -15.65 -3.39
CA VAL A 93 0.90 -15.96 -2.57
C VAL A 93 2.06 -16.33 -3.52
N GLU A 94 2.43 -15.37 -4.36
CA GLU A 94 3.43 -15.55 -5.40
C GLU A 94 4.29 -14.27 -5.52
N PRO A 95 5.59 -14.29 -5.20
CA PRO A 95 6.46 -13.11 -5.20
C PRO A 95 6.48 -12.34 -6.53
N ARG A 96 6.34 -13.03 -7.66
CA ARG A 96 6.28 -12.36 -8.97
C ARG A 96 5.02 -11.49 -9.17
N HIS A 97 4.01 -11.65 -8.32
CA HIS A 97 2.72 -10.95 -8.41
C HIS A 97 2.37 -10.12 -7.17
N ASP A 98 3.26 -10.06 -6.19
CA ASP A 98 3.10 -9.19 -5.03
C ASP A 98 4.43 -8.54 -4.64
N LEU A 99 4.44 -7.21 -4.65
CA LEU A 99 5.62 -6.41 -4.32
C LEU A 99 6.17 -6.76 -2.93
N ARG A 100 5.30 -6.96 -1.93
CA ARG A 100 5.74 -7.21 -0.53
C ARG A 100 6.41 -8.56 -0.39
N LEU A 101 5.89 -9.59 -1.08
CA LEU A 101 6.52 -10.91 -1.13
C LEU A 101 7.90 -10.82 -1.80
N SER A 102 7.97 -10.13 -2.95
CA SER A 102 9.24 -9.93 -3.66
C SER A 102 10.26 -9.14 -2.84
N LEU A 103 9.81 -8.10 -2.14
CA LEU A 103 10.66 -7.34 -1.23
C LEU A 103 11.14 -8.19 -0.05
N ALA A 104 10.27 -9.01 0.52
CA ALA A 104 10.61 -9.88 1.64
C ALA A 104 11.63 -10.96 1.26
N GLU A 105 11.53 -11.57 0.07
CA GLU A 105 12.57 -12.46 -0.47
C GLU A 105 13.93 -11.76 -0.60
N GLY A 106 13.92 -10.47 -0.92
CA GLY A 106 15.10 -9.61 -0.96
C GLY A 106 15.59 -9.14 0.43
N GLY A 107 15.06 -9.69 1.53
CA GLY A 107 15.47 -9.37 2.90
C GLY A 107 14.86 -8.09 3.47
N VAL A 108 13.90 -7.46 2.79
CA VAL A 108 13.16 -6.29 3.27
C VAL A 108 12.06 -6.73 4.25
N ARG A 109 11.82 -5.94 5.31
CA ARG A 109 10.66 -6.12 6.18
C ARG A 109 9.48 -5.35 5.59
N ALA A 110 8.61 -6.06 4.87
CA ALA A 110 7.52 -5.46 4.12
C ALA A 110 6.22 -5.47 4.94
N TRP A 111 5.70 -4.29 5.23
CA TRP A 111 4.43 -4.09 5.90
C TRP A 111 3.37 -3.65 4.88
N GLY A 112 2.11 -3.99 5.14
CA GLY A 112 0.96 -3.49 4.39
C GLY A 112 -0.13 -3.02 5.34
N LEU A 113 -0.88 -2.01 4.90
CA LEU A 113 -1.98 -1.42 5.67
C LEU A 113 -3.33 -1.83 5.08
N ASP A 114 -4.16 -2.50 5.87
CA ASP A 114 -5.60 -2.59 5.60
C ASP A 114 -6.27 -1.33 6.16
N TYR A 115 -6.87 -0.53 5.29
CA TYR A 115 -7.61 0.65 5.72
C TYR A 115 -8.89 0.28 6.48
N ARG A 116 -9.54 1.25 7.13
CA ARG A 116 -10.83 1.06 7.83
C ARG A 116 -11.90 0.41 6.95
N THR A 117 -11.85 0.64 5.64
CA THR A 117 -12.75 0.06 4.64
C THR A 117 -12.78 -1.46 4.67
N HIS A 118 -11.65 -2.07 5.00
CA HIS A 118 -11.55 -3.54 5.13
C HIS A 118 -12.40 -4.12 6.26
N ALA A 119 -12.74 -3.32 7.26
CA ALA A 119 -13.64 -3.74 8.35
C ALA A 119 -15.13 -3.58 8.01
N VAL A 120 -15.47 -2.99 6.87
CA VAL A 120 -16.85 -2.77 6.44
C VAL A 120 -17.36 -3.99 5.67
N PRO A 121 -18.38 -4.71 6.16
CA PRO A 121 -18.91 -5.86 5.44
C PRO A 121 -19.38 -5.50 4.02
N PRO A 122 -19.16 -6.38 3.03
CA PRO A 122 -19.62 -6.11 1.66
C PRO A 122 -21.13 -5.95 1.54
N ASP A 123 -21.90 -6.55 2.46
CA ASP A 123 -23.36 -6.51 2.55
C ASP A 123 -23.86 -5.50 3.59
N ALA A 124 -23.01 -4.58 4.05
CA ALA A 124 -23.39 -3.53 4.98
C ALA A 124 -24.64 -2.77 4.51
N ALA A 125 -25.61 -2.62 5.39
CA ALA A 125 -26.86 -1.93 5.09
C ALA A 125 -26.62 -0.41 4.90
N PRO A 126 -27.44 0.30 4.11
CA PRO A 126 -27.30 1.74 3.89
C PRO A 126 -27.23 2.56 5.19
N ALA A 127 -27.91 2.12 6.24
CA ALA A 127 -27.87 2.76 7.56
C ALA A 127 -26.48 2.63 8.22
N GLU A 128 -25.78 1.51 8.02
CA GLU A 128 -24.44 1.27 8.54
C GLU A 128 -23.38 2.05 7.75
N LEU A 129 -23.59 2.23 6.44
CA LEU A 129 -22.67 3.00 5.58
C LEU A 129 -22.59 4.47 5.96
N ARG A 130 -23.58 5.01 6.71
CA ARG A 130 -23.47 6.37 7.27
C ARG A 130 -22.30 6.55 8.24
N ALA A 131 -21.77 5.46 8.80
CA ALA A 131 -20.54 5.52 9.58
C ALA A 131 -19.32 6.03 8.76
N LEU A 132 -19.38 5.92 7.43
CA LEU A 132 -18.31 6.36 6.53
C LEU A 132 -18.33 7.88 6.25
N ASP A 133 -19.40 8.62 6.58
CA ASP A 133 -19.52 10.06 6.34
C ASP A 133 -18.38 10.87 6.98
N GLY A 134 -17.90 10.44 8.15
CA GLY A 134 -16.79 11.08 8.87
C GLY A 134 -15.39 10.60 8.44
N TRP A 135 -15.27 9.70 7.47
CA TRP A 135 -14.00 9.16 7.04
C TRP A 135 -13.41 9.99 5.89
N THR A 136 -12.82 11.10 6.25
CA THR A 136 -12.19 12.04 5.32
C THR A 136 -10.78 11.61 4.93
N VAL A 137 -10.22 12.25 3.90
CA VAL A 137 -8.82 12.06 3.51
C VAL A 137 -7.84 12.34 4.66
N ASP A 138 -8.15 13.31 5.52
CA ASP A 138 -7.30 13.62 6.68
C ASP A 138 -7.37 12.53 7.75
N ARG A 139 -8.54 11.92 7.95
CA ARG A 139 -8.70 10.74 8.83
C ARG A 139 -7.81 9.57 8.37
N PHE A 140 -7.81 9.28 7.08
CA PHE A 140 -6.92 8.25 6.53
C PHE A 140 -5.44 8.64 6.64
N ALA A 141 -5.11 9.92 6.45
CA ALA A 141 -3.74 10.39 6.65
C ALA A 141 -3.27 10.28 8.10
N ASP A 142 -4.17 10.46 9.08
CA ASP A 142 -3.87 10.23 10.51
C ASP A 142 -3.69 8.75 10.81
N ASP A 143 -4.49 7.88 10.21
CA ASP A 143 -4.34 6.44 10.33
C ASP A 143 -3.01 5.95 9.74
N VAL A 144 -2.62 6.48 8.59
CA VAL A 144 -1.32 6.17 7.95
C VAL A 144 -0.15 6.65 8.81
N ALA A 145 -0.26 7.85 9.41
CA ALA A 145 0.77 8.35 10.32
C ALA A 145 0.90 7.48 11.58
N TRP A 146 -0.22 7.05 12.12
CA TRP A 146 -0.26 6.12 13.22
C TRP A 146 0.33 4.75 12.85
N ALA A 147 -0.02 4.19 11.69
CA ALA A 147 0.52 2.95 11.19
C ALA A 147 2.05 3.03 11.00
N ALA A 148 2.56 4.12 10.45
CA ALA A 148 4.00 4.36 10.32
C ALA A 148 4.71 4.43 11.68
N ALA A 149 4.10 5.04 12.70
CA ALA A 149 4.63 5.06 14.05
C ALA A 149 4.63 3.67 14.69
N PHE A 150 3.56 2.87 14.49
CA PHE A 150 3.49 1.48 14.95
C PHE A 150 4.59 0.64 14.33
N VAL A 151 4.76 0.71 13.00
CA VAL A 151 5.77 -0.04 12.25
C VAL A 151 7.17 0.29 12.72
N ARG A 152 7.51 1.57 12.93
CA ARG A 152 8.81 1.97 13.51
C ARG A 152 9.07 1.42 14.90
N GLY A 153 8.01 1.28 15.70
CA GLY A 153 8.11 0.67 17.03
C GLY A 153 8.30 -0.84 17.00
N ALA A 154 7.70 -1.51 16.03
CA ALA A 154 7.77 -2.96 15.86
C ALA A 154 9.05 -3.40 15.14
N ASP A 155 9.44 -2.71 14.09
CA ASP A 155 10.63 -3.01 13.26
C ASP A 155 11.54 -1.77 13.18
N PRO A 156 12.47 -1.58 14.09
CA PRO A 156 13.41 -0.46 14.05
C PRO A 156 14.28 -0.47 12.80
N GLY A 157 14.50 0.68 12.19
CA GLY A 157 15.34 0.86 11.01
C GLY A 157 14.83 1.95 10.07
N PRO A 158 15.52 2.17 8.93
CA PRO A 158 15.08 3.12 7.92
C PRO A 158 13.70 2.74 7.38
N LEU A 159 12.70 3.61 7.58
CA LEU A 159 11.34 3.40 7.11
C LEU A 159 11.11 4.10 5.78
N PHE A 160 10.80 3.32 4.75
CA PHE A 160 10.31 3.77 3.46
C PHE A 160 8.80 3.58 3.37
N VAL A 161 8.11 4.44 2.62
CA VAL A 161 6.68 4.29 2.38
C VAL A 161 6.45 4.08 0.89
N ALA A 162 5.79 2.97 0.56
CA ALA A 162 5.37 2.65 -0.80
C ALA A 162 3.89 2.95 -0.95
N GLY A 163 3.50 3.83 -1.87
CA GLY A 163 2.09 4.15 -2.13
C GLY A 163 1.69 3.85 -3.56
N PHE A 164 0.61 3.10 -3.74
CA PHE A 164 -0.01 2.85 -5.04
C PHE A 164 -1.27 3.69 -5.19
N SER A 165 -1.44 4.40 -6.33
CA SER A 165 -2.70 5.11 -6.63
C SER A 165 -3.12 6.07 -5.49
N GLN A 166 -4.28 5.85 -4.87
CA GLN A 166 -4.73 6.60 -3.69
C GLN A 166 -3.74 6.47 -2.51
N GLY A 167 -3.07 5.34 -2.37
CA GLY A 167 -2.01 5.15 -1.38
C GLY A 167 -0.83 6.10 -1.58
N ALA A 168 -0.54 6.53 -2.81
CA ALA A 168 0.47 7.55 -3.08
C ALA A 168 0.05 8.92 -2.52
N VAL A 169 -1.24 9.29 -2.60
CA VAL A 169 -1.76 10.51 -1.96
C VAL A 169 -1.48 10.50 -0.47
N PHE A 170 -1.71 9.37 0.18
CA PHE A 170 -1.44 9.22 1.62
C PHE A 170 0.06 9.18 1.93
N ALA A 171 0.89 8.57 1.07
CA ALA A 171 2.34 8.58 1.22
C ALA A 171 2.90 10.02 1.16
N TYR A 172 2.44 10.82 0.21
CA TYR A 172 2.80 12.23 0.10
C TYR A 172 2.30 13.06 1.29
N ARG A 173 1.07 12.81 1.79
CA ARG A 173 0.55 13.46 2.99
C ARG A 173 1.36 13.11 4.23
N LEU A 174 1.76 11.86 4.38
CA LEU A 174 2.65 11.45 5.47
C LEU A 174 4.00 12.16 5.37
N ALA A 175 4.62 12.17 4.20
CA ALA A 175 5.90 12.84 3.98
C ALA A 175 5.88 14.36 4.24
N SER A 176 4.71 14.97 4.17
CA SER A 176 4.51 16.40 4.46
C SER A 176 4.47 16.72 5.96
N ARG A 177 4.38 15.71 6.82
CA ARG A 177 4.41 15.89 8.28
C ARG A 177 5.83 16.12 8.77
N ARG A 178 6.01 17.04 9.72
CA ARG A 178 7.34 17.43 10.23
C ARG A 178 8.09 16.29 10.91
N ASP A 179 7.35 15.38 11.52
CA ASP A 179 7.82 14.26 12.36
C ASP A 179 7.73 12.91 11.64
N ALA A 180 7.53 12.91 10.32
CA ALA A 180 7.34 11.69 9.55
C ALA A 180 8.51 10.71 9.67
N GLY A 181 9.76 11.22 9.78
CA GLY A 181 10.95 10.40 9.98
C GLY A 181 11.12 9.32 8.91
N LEU A 182 10.81 9.64 7.65
CA LEU A 182 10.89 8.71 6.52
C LEU A 182 12.29 8.72 5.91
N ALA A 183 12.78 7.54 5.54
CA ALA A 183 14.01 7.38 4.76
C ALA A 183 13.79 7.62 3.25
N GLY A 184 12.58 7.52 2.75
CA GLY A 184 12.22 7.80 1.36
C GLY A 184 10.82 7.36 0.97
N LEU A 185 10.45 7.66 -0.28
CA LEU A 185 9.16 7.33 -0.89
C LEU A 185 9.32 6.43 -2.11
N LEU A 186 8.46 5.44 -2.21
CA LEU A 186 8.25 4.58 -3.37
C LEU A 186 6.85 4.86 -3.92
N ILE A 187 6.75 5.44 -5.09
CA ILE A 187 5.47 5.83 -5.68
C ILE A 187 5.16 4.93 -6.86
N LEU A 188 4.10 4.16 -6.72
CA LEU A 188 3.62 3.22 -7.71
C LEU A 188 2.40 3.82 -8.41
N ASP A 189 2.64 4.41 -9.57
CA ASP A 189 1.62 5.00 -10.44
C ASP A 189 0.64 5.91 -9.71
N GLY A 190 1.14 6.92 -9.00
CA GLY A 190 0.36 7.86 -8.19
C GLY A 190 0.92 9.27 -8.12
N ALA A 191 0.09 10.23 -7.75
CA ALA A 191 0.41 11.64 -7.64
C ALA A 191 -0.05 12.21 -6.28
N PRO A 192 0.44 13.41 -5.85
CA PRO A 192 0.08 14.00 -4.56
C PRO A 192 -1.40 14.35 -4.40
N SER A 193 -2.11 14.51 -5.51
CA SER A 193 -3.55 14.70 -5.50
C SER A 193 -4.23 13.66 -6.39
N PRO A 194 -5.42 13.18 -6.02
CA PRO A 194 -6.20 12.35 -6.91
C PRO A 194 -6.51 13.12 -8.20
N GLY A 195 -6.79 12.39 -9.27
CA GLY A 195 -7.35 12.97 -10.47
C GLY A 195 -8.70 13.64 -10.23
N PRO A 196 -9.35 14.15 -11.27
CA PRO A 196 -10.69 14.69 -11.16
C PRO A 196 -11.60 13.63 -10.54
N THR A 197 -12.23 13.99 -9.43
CA THR A 197 -13.06 13.11 -8.62
C THR A 197 -14.43 12.97 -9.26
N VAL A 198 -14.90 11.76 -9.44
CA VAL A 198 -16.32 11.53 -9.71
C VAL A 198 -17.04 11.71 -8.38
N ALA A 199 -17.80 12.79 -8.24
CA ALA A 199 -18.65 13.00 -7.08
C ALA A 199 -19.67 11.85 -6.98
N SER A 200 -19.62 11.06 -5.92
CA SER A 200 -20.68 10.10 -5.63
C SER A 200 -21.75 10.79 -4.78
N GLY A 201 -23.01 10.52 -5.09
CA GLY A 201 -24.14 11.12 -4.37
C GLY A 201 -24.47 10.52 -3.00
N GLY A 202 -23.49 9.87 -2.32
CA GLY A 202 -23.72 9.18 -1.05
C GLY A 202 -22.46 9.07 -0.19
N PRO A 203 -22.56 8.48 1.03
CA PRO A 203 -21.46 8.37 1.96
C PRO A 203 -20.35 7.43 1.48
N ALA A 204 -20.68 6.48 0.61
CA ALA A 204 -19.78 5.45 0.14
C ALA A 204 -19.86 5.23 -1.37
N ILE A 205 -18.71 4.91 -1.95
CA ILE A 205 -18.54 4.48 -3.33
C ILE A 205 -18.50 2.96 -3.34
N ASP A 206 -19.35 2.33 -4.18
CA ASP A 206 -19.25 0.90 -4.46
C ASP A 206 -18.11 0.65 -5.44
N VAL A 207 -17.27 -0.34 -5.18
CA VAL A 207 -16.19 -0.75 -6.07
C VAL A 207 -16.79 -1.20 -7.42
N GLY A 208 -16.30 -0.64 -8.54
CA GLY A 208 -16.86 -0.90 -9.85
C GLY A 208 -18.09 -0.03 -10.21
N GLY A 209 -18.60 0.77 -9.28
CA GLY A 209 -19.71 1.69 -9.54
C GLY A 209 -21.03 0.98 -9.89
N SER A 210 -21.91 1.67 -10.64
CA SER A 210 -23.21 1.16 -11.03
C SER A 210 -23.20 0.24 -12.27
N ARG A 211 -22.04 -0.03 -12.88
CA ARG A 211 -21.95 -0.76 -14.17
C ARG A 211 -22.24 -2.25 -14.05
N LEU A 212 -21.84 -2.86 -12.94
CA LEU A 212 -22.05 -4.29 -12.68
C LEU A 212 -22.33 -4.48 -11.19
N PRO A 213 -23.52 -5.03 -10.82
CA PRO A 213 -23.85 -5.30 -9.43
C PRO A 213 -22.75 -6.13 -8.73
N PHE A 214 -22.49 -5.86 -7.45
CA PHE A 214 -21.39 -6.48 -6.70
C PHE A 214 -21.40 -8.01 -6.79
N ALA A 215 -22.58 -8.63 -6.65
CA ALA A 215 -22.71 -10.09 -6.70
C ALA A 215 -22.36 -10.67 -8.08
N GLU A 216 -22.74 -10.00 -9.16
CA GLU A 216 -22.43 -10.41 -10.53
C GLU A 216 -20.93 -10.22 -10.83
N ARG A 217 -20.38 -9.10 -10.40
CA ARG A 217 -18.93 -8.86 -10.48
C ARG A 217 -18.15 -9.94 -9.74
N ARG A 218 -18.56 -10.26 -8.51
CA ARG A 218 -17.90 -11.28 -7.71
C ARG A 218 -17.92 -12.64 -8.42
N ARG A 219 -19.08 -13.02 -8.96
CA ARG A 219 -19.25 -14.26 -9.74
C ARG A 219 -18.33 -14.28 -10.97
N LEU A 220 -18.27 -13.18 -11.72
CA LEU A 220 -17.37 -13.07 -12.87
C LEU A 220 -15.91 -13.24 -12.47
N LEU A 221 -15.46 -12.55 -11.41
CA LEU A 221 -14.08 -12.63 -10.93
C LEU A 221 -13.74 -14.04 -10.41
N ASP A 222 -14.64 -14.67 -9.64
CA ASP A 222 -14.47 -16.04 -9.16
C ASP A 222 -14.32 -17.02 -10.33
N GLN A 223 -15.12 -16.84 -11.38
CA GLN A 223 -15.06 -17.69 -12.57
C GLN A 223 -13.76 -17.48 -13.36
N VAL A 224 -13.31 -16.22 -13.55
CA VAL A 224 -12.06 -15.93 -14.25
C VAL A 224 -10.85 -16.47 -13.48
N VAL A 225 -10.87 -16.40 -12.16
CA VAL A 225 -9.81 -16.99 -11.32
C VAL A 225 -9.77 -18.51 -11.47
N ALA A 226 -10.92 -19.16 -11.52
CA ALA A 226 -11.02 -20.61 -11.67
C ALA A 226 -10.65 -21.06 -13.09
N ASP A 227 -11.24 -20.45 -14.12
CA ASP A 227 -10.97 -20.68 -15.53
C ASP A 227 -11.42 -19.49 -16.37
N ALA A 228 -10.46 -18.71 -16.88
CA ALA A 228 -10.75 -17.55 -17.73
C ALA A 228 -11.40 -17.94 -19.09
N ASN A 229 -11.26 -19.19 -19.54
CA ASN A 229 -11.83 -19.68 -20.77
C ASN A 229 -13.24 -20.27 -20.59
N ALA A 230 -13.71 -20.43 -19.35
CA ALA A 230 -15.08 -20.88 -19.09
C ALA A 230 -16.13 -19.97 -19.76
N PRO A 231 -17.30 -20.49 -20.14
CA PRO A 231 -18.37 -19.68 -20.70
C PRO A 231 -18.69 -18.47 -19.84
N SER A 232 -18.88 -17.31 -20.47
CA SER A 232 -19.14 -16.06 -19.73
C SER A 232 -20.47 -16.12 -18.97
N PRO A 233 -20.51 -15.66 -17.69
CA PRO A 233 -21.75 -15.45 -16.97
C PRO A 233 -22.50 -14.19 -17.46
N LEU A 234 -21.83 -13.36 -18.29
CA LEU A 234 -22.42 -12.15 -18.87
C LEU A 234 -22.76 -12.39 -20.34
N PRO A 235 -23.96 -11.98 -20.79
CA PRO A 235 -24.35 -12.14 -22.19
C PRO A 235 -23.45 -11.32 -23.13
N GLY A 236 -23.27 -11.81 -24.34
CA GLY A 236 -22.50 -11.14 -25.39
C GLY A 236 -20.99 -11.39 -25.37
N PHE A 237 -20.49 -12.17 -24.42
CA PHE A 237 -19.09 -12.55 -24.37
C PHE A 237 -18.90 -14.08 -24.43
N PRO A 238 -17.93 -14.57 -25.22
CA PRO A 238 -17.72 -16.03 -25.36
C PRO A 238 -17.13 -16.65 -24.08
N THR A 239 -16.28 -15.93 -23.35
CA THR A 239 -15.64 -16.42 -22.14
C THR A 239 -15.66 -15.39 -21.00
N ALA A 240 -15.54 -15.87 -19.77
CA ALA A 240 -15.45 -15.01 -18.59
C ALA A 240 -14.26 -14.06 -18.67
N GLY A 241 -13.10 -14.54 -19.14
CA GLY A 241 -11.91 -13.69 -19.36
C GLY A 241 -12.15 -12.59 -20.41
N ALA A 242 -12.86 -12.89 -21.51
CA ALA A 242 -13.21 -11.89 -22.51
C ALA A 242 -14.16 -10.81 -21.95
N ALA A 243 -15.14 -11.20 -21.13
CA ALA A 243 -16.04 -10.27 -20.46
C ALA A 243 -15.27 -9.34 -19.50
N LEU A 244 -14.42 -9.90 -18.66
CA LEU A 244 -13.60 -9.10 -17.74
C LEU A 244 -12.65 -8.16 -18.48
N ALA A 245 -11.96 -8.63 -19.52
CA ALA A 245 -11.06 -7.82 -20.33
C ALA A 245 -11.79 -6.64 -20.97
N HIS A 246 -13.02 -6.85 -21.47
CA HIS A 246 -13.86 -5.78 -22.01
C HIS A 246 -14.23 -4.74 -20.93
N ILE A 247 -14.69 -5.19 -19.75
CA ILE A 247 -15.06 -4.28 -18.65
C ILE A 247 -13.86 -3.42 -18.28
N LEU A 248 -12.70 -4.02 -18.12
CA LEU A 248 -11.47 -3.32 -17.71
C LEU A 248 -10.99 -2.36 -18.79
N SER A 249 -11.14 -2.71 -20.08
CA SER A 249 -10.77 -1.84 -21.19
C SER A 249 -11.65 -0.61 -21.33
N THR A 250 -12.88 -0.66 -20.85
CA THR A 250 -13.84 0.45 -20.90
C THR A 250 -13.87 1.29 -19.62
N ALA A 251 -13.15 0.88 -18.57
CA ALA A 251 -13.09 1.62 -17.32
C ALA A 251 -12.10 2.79 -17.42
N PRO A 252 -12.54 4.04 -17.20
CA PRO A 252 -11.69 5.23 -17.38
C PRO A 252 -10.50 5.28 -16.40
N LEU A 253 -10.56 4.54 -15.28
CA LEU A 253 -9.52 4.50 -14.26
C LEU A 253 -8.30 3.65 -14.67
N PHE A 254 -8.40 2.84 -15.73
CA PHE A 254 -7.39 1.86 -16.08
C PHE A 254 -6.55 2.25 -17.31
N GLY A 255 -6.65 3.49 -17.74
CA GLY A 255 -5.89 4.01 -18.86
C GLY A 255 -6.72 4.28 -20.11
N ARG A 256 -6.04 4.76 -21.15
CA ARG A 256 -6.63 5.04 -22.47
C ARG A 256 -6.57 3.80 -23.35
N GLU A 257 -7.42 3.75 -24.36
CA GLU A 257 -7.35 2.77 -25.45
C GLU A 257 -7.26 1.31 -24.96
N GLY A 258 -8.11 0.96 -24.04
CA GLY A 258 -8.13 -0.39 -23.54
C GLY A 258 -7.00 -0.74 -22.57
N GLY A 259 -6.60 0.19 -21.69
CA GLY A 259 -5.49 0.07 -20.77
C GLY A 259 -5.22 -1.32 -20.23
N LEU A 260 -6.22 -2.02 -19.68
CA LEU A 260 -6.05 -3.41 -19.26
C LEU A 260 -6.30 -4.44 -20.37
N ALA A 261 -7.02 -4.13 -21.45
CA ALA A 261 -7.11 -5.04 -22.61
C ALA A 261 -5.80 -4.99 -23.43
N ALA A 262 -5.12 -3.85 -23.49
CA ALA A 262 -3.71 -3.84 -23.86
C ALA A 262 -2.88 -4.58 -22.79
N GLY A 263 -3.27 -4.51 -21.54
CA GLY A 263 -2.82 -5.26 -20.38
C GLY A 263 -3.03 -6.78 -20.46
N ALA A 264 -3.95 -7.32 -21.27
CA ALA A 264 -4.01 -8.77 -21.55
C ALA A 264 -2.73 -9.31 -22.20
N ARG A 265 -1.87 -8.43 -22.74
CA ARG A 265 -0.49 -8.75 -23.15
C ARG A 265 0.54 -8.41 -22.07
N ILE A 266 0.23 -7.53 -21.16
CA ILE A 266 1.09 -7.03 -20.06
C ILE A 266 0.83 -7.85 -18.80
N SER A 267 -0.45 -7.96 -18.36
CA SER A 267 -0.88 -8.75 -17.20
C SER A 267 -1.73 -9.96 -17.62
N GLU A 268 -1.72 -11.00 -16.80
CA GLU A 268 -2.60 -12.16 -16.98
C GLU A 268 -3.99 -11.82 -16.43
N ILE A 269 -5.04 -12.16 -17.19
CA ILE A 269 -6.42 -11.80 -16.81
C ILE A 269 -6.86 -12.48 -15.51
N SER A 270 -6.39 -13.71 -15.25
CA SER A 270 -6.66 -14.43 -14.01
C SER A 270 -5.98 -13.78 -12.79
N VAL A 271 -4.77 -13.25 -12.98
CA VAL A 271 -4.03 -12.50 -11.95
C VAL A 271 -4.72 -11.17 -11.63
N LEU A 272 -5.16 -10.45 -12.66
CA LEU A 272 -6.00 -9.25 -12.50
C LEU A 272 -7.30 -9.55 -11.78
N ALA A 273 -7.96 -10.67 -12.13
CA ALA A 273 -9.18 -11.10 -11.48
C ALA A 273 -8.96 -11.41 -10.00
N ALA A 274 -7.89 -12.11 -9.65
CA ALA A 274 -7.54 -12.42 -8.27
C ALA A 274 -7.28 -11.12 -7.44
N LEU A 275 -6.55 -10.17 -8.01
CA LEU A 275 -6.35 -8.86 -7.38
C LEU A 275 -7.67 -8.12 -7.17
N LEU A 276 -8.50 -8.00 -8.22
CA LEU A 276 -9.78 -7.28 -8.13
C LEU A 276 -10.80 -7.96 -7.21
N ARG A 277 -10.70 -9.30 -7.06
CA ARG A 277 -11.53 -10.08 -6.16
C ARG A 277 -11.28 -9.76 -4.69
N SER A 278 -10.05 -9.37 -4.33
CA SER A 278 -9.68 -9.01 -2.96
C SER A 278 -10.11 -7.58 -2.57
N TYR A 279 -10.65 -6.79 -3.51
CA TYR A 279 -11.03 -5.40 -3.24
C TYR A 279 -12.17 -5.32 -2.22
N ASP A 280 -12.04 -4.36 -1.29
CA ASP A 280 -13.11 -3.94 -0.40
C ASP A 280 -14.23 -3.30 -1.21
N ARG A 281 -15.48 -3.64 -0.89
CA ARG A 281 -16.62 -3.11 -1.64
C ARG A 281 -16.78 -1.60 -1.47
N TRP A 282 -16.60 -1.11 -0.27
CA TRP A 282 -16.98 0.24 0.11
C TRP A 282 -15.77 1.15 0.29
N TRP A 283 -15.85 2.34 -0.28
CA TRP A 283 -14.89 3.40 -0.04
C TRP A 283 -15.60 4.70 0.32
N PRO A 284 -15.19 5.45 1.37
CA PRO A 284 -15.88 6.68 1.75
C PRO A 284 -15.68 7.77 0.70
N SER A 285 -16.78 8.39 0.29
CA SER A 285 -16.76 9.47 -0.71
C SER A 285 -15.91 10.66 -0.25
N ALA A 286 -15.92 10.95 1.05
CA ALA A 286 -15.15 12.04 1.65
C ALA A 286 -13.63 11.78 1.72
N ALA A 287 -13.19 10.52 1.48
CA ALA A 287 -11.76 10.20 1.44
C ALA A 287 -11.15 10.31 0.03
N VAL A 288 -11.94 10.71 -0.95
CA VAL A 288 -11.48 10.95 -2.32
C VAL A 288 -11.35 12.46 -2.52
N GLY A 289 -10.18 12.92 -2.94
CA GLY A 289 -9.98 14.34 -3.19
C GLY A 289 -9.17 15.07 -2.13
N GLY A 290 -9.36 16.38 -2.09
CA GLY A 290 -8.63 17.29 -1.22
C GLY A 290 -7.40 17.92 -1.90
N PRO A 291 -6.93 19.07 -1.36
CA PRO A 291 -5.79 19.76 -1.92
C PRO A 291 -4.52 18.92 -1.77
N PRO A 292 -3.58 19.04 -2.71
CA PRO A 292 -2.28 18.40 -2.57
C PRO A 292 -1.58 18.90 -1.31
N PRO A 293 -0.93 18.01 -0.54
CA PRO A 293 -0.17 18.41 0.63
C PRO A 293 1.08 19.20 0.21
N ARG A 294 1.56 20.07 1.10
CA ARG A 294 2.78 20.83 0.85
C ARG A 294 4.00 19.91 0.93
N PRO A 295 4.93 19.96 -0.03
CA PRO A 295 6.16 19.21 0.05
C PRO A 295 6.97 19.56 1.31
N PRO A 296 7.77 18.62 1.85
CA PRO A 296 8.66 18.88 2.96
C PRO A 296 9.75 19.90 2.57
N LYS A 297 10.28 20.64 3.55
CA LYS A 297 11.35 21.61 3.30
C LYS A 297 12.66 20.94 2.84
N THR A 298 12.94 19.76 3.37
CA THR A 298 14.09 18.93 2.98
C THR A 298 13.60 17.83 2.06
N PRO A 299 14.11 17.76 0.83
CA PRO A 299 13.76 16.68 -0.09
C PRO A 299 14.05 15.28 0.53
N LEU A 300 13.21 14.32 0.19
CA LEU A 300 13.39 12.91 0.54
C LEU A 300 13.86 12.14 -0.70
N PRO A 301 14.60 11.04 -0.56
CA PRO A 301 14.78 10.11 -1.66
C PRO A 301 13.42 9.65 -2.21
N VAL A 302 13.20 9.75 -3.52
CA VAL A 302 11.96 9.33 -4.18
C VAL A 302 12.27 8.46 -5.38
N LEU A 303 11.66 7.27 -5.44
CA LEU A 303 11.55 6.47 -6.65
C LEU A 303 10.08 6.40 -7.06
N ALA A 304 9.76 6.80 -8.28
CA ALA A 304 8.39 6.79 -8.80
C ALA A 304 8.31 6.00 -10.12
N PHE A 305 7.19 5.34 -10.32
CA PHE A 305 6.83 4.65 -11.56
C PHE A 305 5.58 5.30 -12.14
N ALA A 306 5.57 5.51 -13.46
CA ALA A 306 4.46 6.11 -14.18
C ALA A 306 4.05 5.23 -15.35
N SER A 307 2.81 4.78 -15.37
CA SER A 307 2.24 3.95 -16.43
C SER A 307 1.87 4.79 -17.64
N THR A 308 2.51 4.55 -18.80
CA THR A 308 2.33 5.42 -19.97
C THR A 308 0.96 5.27 -20.63
N ASN A 309 0.28 4.13 -20.47
CA ASN A 309 -1.05 3.92 -21.01
C ASN A 309 -2.14 4.74 -20.28
N MET A 310 -1.81 5.31 -19.12
CA MET A 310 -2.65 6.30 -18.43
C MET A 310 -2.67 7.67 -19.13
N GLY A 311 -1.80 7.87 -20.11
CA GLY A 311 -1.67 9.09 -20.91
C GLY A 311 -0.59 10.06 -20.39
N PRO A 312 -0.15 11.00 -21.26
CA PRO A 312 0.98 11.89 -20.97
C PRO A 312 0.72 12.80 -19.76
N GLU A 313 -0.49 13.33 -19.62
CA GLU A 313 -0.86 14.17 -18.47
C GLU A 313 -0.71 13.45 -17.13
N TRP A 314 -1.00 12.14 -17.10
CA TRP A 314 -0.80 11.32 -15.91
C TRP A 314 0.68 11.16 -15.60
N VAL A 315 1.48 10.81 -16.60
CA VAL A 315 2.94 10.68 -16.47
C VAL A 315 3.55 11.97 -15.95
N ASP A 316 3.14 13.13 -16.51
CA ASP A 316 3.62 14.45 -16.06
C ASP A 316 3.21 14.75 -14.61
N ARG A 317 2.02 14.36 -14.18
CA ARG A 317 1.58 14.52 -12.78
C ARG A 317 2.38 13.66 -11.81
N VAL A 318 2.66 12.40 -12.17
CA VAL A 318 3.52 11.52 -11.35
C VAL A 318 4.92 12.11 -11.25
N ARG A 319 5.50 12.55 -12.38
CA ARG A 319 6.83 13.17 -12.45
C ARG A 319 6.90 14.45 -11.63
N ALA A 320 5.91 15.32 -11.76
CA ALA A 320 5.84 16.58 -11.01
C ALA A 320 5.74 16.32 -9.49
N GLY A 321 4.91 15.35 -9.09
CA GLY A 321 4.80 14.92 -7.69
C GLY A 321 6.13 14.40 -7.14
N ALA A 322 6.78 13.48 -7.85
CA ALA A 322 8.05 12.93 -7.43
C ALA A 322 9.12 14.02 -7.25
N ARG A 323 9.23 14.95 -8.21
CA ARG A 323 10.17 16.08 -8.15
C ARG A 323 9.88 17.07 -7.04
N ALA A 324 8.60 17.34 -6.77
CA ALA A 324 8.22 18.25 -5.70
C ALA A 324 8.69 17.74 -4.31
N TYR A 325 8.75 16.43 -4.11
CA TYR A 325 9.15 15.81 -2.84
C TYR A 325 10.62 15.36 -2.82
N GLY A 326 11.16 14.92 -3.95
CA GLY A 326 12.51 14.39 -4.06
C GLY A 326 13.54 15.37 -4.61
N GLY A 327 13.11 16.54 -5.06
CA GLY A 327 14.00 17.51 -5.70
C GLY A 327 14.58 17.00 -7.03
N ALA A 328 15.81 17.41 -7.33
CA ALA A 328 16.50 17.04 -8.56
C ALA A 328 16.87 15.53 -8.60
N ASP A 329 17.03 14.91 -7.45
CA ASP A 329 17.47 13.51 -7.31
C ASP A 329 16.30 12.50 -7.35
N ALA A 330 15.06 12.97 -7.58
CA ALA A 330 13.92 12.08 -7.75
C ALA A 330 14.10 11.19 -8.98
N GLU A 331 14.11 9.87 -8.78
CA GLU A 331 14.11 8.90 -9.87
C GLU A 331 12.67 8.65 -10.33
N VAL A 332 12.40 8.85 -11.63
CA VAL A 332 11.09 8.54 -12.23
C VAL A 332 11.30 7.56 -13.38
N ARG A 333 10.58 6.45 -13.35
CA ARG A 333 10.61 5.41 -14.37
C ARG A 333 9.27 5.35 -15.09
N GLU A 334 9.29 5.56 -16.38
CA GLU A 334 8.12 5.41 -17.24
C GLU A 334 8.00 3.98 -17.72
N LEU A 335 6.83 3.37 -17.45
CA LEU A 335 6.54 1.99 -17.80
C LEU A 335 5.76 1.96 -19.12
N ALA A 336 6.46 1.70 -20.22
CA ALA A 336 5.90 1.72 -21.57
C ALA A 336 4.78 0.68 -21.73
N GLY A 337 3.58 1.14 -22.13
CA GLY A 337 2.41 0.31 -22.37
C GLY A 337 1.69 -0.20 -21.11
N TYR A 338 2.19 0.10 -19.92
CA TYR A 338 1.54 -0.28 -18.66
C TYR A 338 0.28 0.53 -18.44
N GLY A 339 -0.81 -0.12 -18.07
CA GLY A 339 -1.98 0.49 -17.44
C GLY A 339 -1.79 0.63 -15.93
N HIS A 340 -2.79 1.18 -15.26
CA HIS A 340 -2.70 1.55 -13.84
C HIS A 340 -2.40 0.37 -12.91
N LEU A 341 -3.07 -0.78 -13.10
CA LEU A 341 -2.85 -1.97 -12.28
C LEU A 341 -1.61 -2.77 -12.69
N ASP A 342 -1.13 -2.61 -13.93
CA ASP A 342 0.00 -3.38 -14.45
C ASP A 342 1.28 -3.16 -13.65
N VAL A 343 1.44 -2.00 -12.99
CA VAL A 343 2.58 -1.72 -12.11
C VAL A 343 2.70 -2.73 -10.96
N LEU A 344 1.59 -3.35 -10.56
CA LEU A 344 1.54 -4.34 -9.47
C LEU A 344 1.63 -5.78 -9.98
N VAL A 345 1.01 -6.10 -11.14
CA VAL A 345 0.72 -7.49 -11.53
C VAL A 345 1.11 -7.83 -12.97
N ALA A 346 1.83 -6.97 -13.68
CA ALA A 346 2.33 -7.29 -15.01
C ALA A 346 3.21 -8.55 -14.98
N ARG A 347 3.23 -9.31 -16.09
CA ARG A 347 4.13 -10.48 -16.24
C ARG A 347 5.59 -10.11 -16.00
N ARG A 348 5.96 -8.88 -16.26
CA ARG A 348 7.29 -8.34 -16.08
C ARG A 348 7.42 -7.41 -14.87
N ALA A 349 6.41 -7.35 -13.98
CA ALA A 349 6.47 -6.47 -12.80
C ALA A 349 7.72 -6.72 -11.95
N THR A 350 8.16 -7.97 -11.83
CA THR A 350 9.40 -8.32 -11.13
C THR A 350 10.61 -7.60 -11.73
N GLN A 351 10.78 -7.62 -13.08
CA GLN A 351 11.94 -7.00 -13.74
C GLN A 351 11.79 -5.48 -13.83
N ASP A 352 10.58 -4.99 -14.15
CA ASP A 352 10.38 -3.59 -14.51
C ASP A 352 10.10 -2.71 -13.27
N VAL A 353 9.63 -3.31 -12.15
CA VAL A 353 9.24 -2.59 -10.92
C VAL A 353 9.95 -3.15 -9.68
N PHE A 354 9.79 -4.44 -9.33
CA PHE A 354 10.19 -4.95 -8.02
C PHE A 354 11.72 -5.01 -7.85
N GLN A 355 12.45 -5.51 -8.84
CA GLN A 355 13.91 -5.50 -8.82
C GLN A 355 14.50 -4.07 -8.80
N PRO A 356 14.02 -3.11 -9.61
CA PRO A 356 14.37 -1.70 -9.47
C PRO A 356 14.13 -1.12 -8.08
N VAL A 357 13.02 -1.48 -7.42
CA VAL A 357 12.75 -1.06 -6.03
C VAL A 357 13.77 -1.64 -5.08
N LEU A 358 14.06 -2.95 -5.14
CA LEU A 358 15.08 -3.59 -4.31
C LEU A 358 16.46 -2.96 -4.50
N ALA A 359 16.88 -2.75 -5.75
CA ALA A 359 18.15 -2.10 -6.06
C ALA A 359 18.21 -0.66 -5.52
N TRP A 360 17.10 0.09 -5.60
CA TRP A 360 17.03 1.45 -5.08
C TRP A 360 17.10 1.45 -3.53
N LEU A 361 16.35 0.59 -2.86
CA LEU A 361 16.41 0.44 -1.40
C LEU A 361 17.82 0.09 -0.90
N GLY A 362 18.52 -0.80 -1.61
CA GLY A 362 19.91 -1.15 -1.31
C GLY A 362 20.86 0.05 -1.36
N ARG A 363 20.68 0.96 -2.34
CA ARG A 363 21.47 2.20 -2.43
C ARG A 363 21.15 3.20 -1.31
N GLN A 364 19.92 3.20 -0.78
CA GLN A 364 19.54 4.10 0.32
C GLN A 364 19.95 3.55 1.69
N GLY A 365 19.98 2.23 1.87
CA GLY A 365 20.37 1.60 3.13
C GLY A 365 21.88 1.64 3.44
N GLY A 366 22.72 1.98 2.47
CA GLY A 366 24.17 2.15 2.63
C GLY A 366 24.63 3.59 2.93
N ARG A 367 23.71 4.55 3.10
CA ARG A 367 24.02 5.96 3.41
C ARG A 367 23.94 6.26 4.89
#